data_74b294bbb02e9b6d9de224b145401fc9
#
_entry.id   74b294bbb02e9b6d9de224b145401fc9
#
_cell.length_a   1.000
_cell.length_b   1.000
_cell.length_c   1.000
_cell.angle_alpha   90.00
_cell.angle_beta   90.00
_cell.angle_gamma   90.00
#
_symmetry.space_group_name_H-M   'P 1'
#
loop_
_entity.id
_entity.type
_entity.pdbx_description
1 polymer ?
#
loop_
_entity_poly.entity_id
_entity_poly.type
_entity_poly.pdbx_seq_one_letter_code
_entity_poly.pdbx_strand_id
1 'polypeptide(L)'
;MIITGVNGFIGRCAMEYFSKDYEITGIDLADRYCEDGAEIHYYQCNMSKDSQELANIFTGVHPDVILHCAGSANVGASIVNPMADLDGNLHSLYQLLLALKSFEKRPKIIFLSSAGVYGNPKQLPITEKDALAPISP
;
A
#
# COMPACT_ATOMS: atom_id res chain seq x y z
N MET A 1 -0.27 -13.94 -2.77
CA MET A 1 -0.72 -12.62 -2.30
C MET A 1 0.39 -11.60 -2.54
N ILE A 2 0.06 -10.38 -2.97
CA ILE A 2 1.04 -9.28 -2.99
C ILE A 2 0.81 -8.35 -1.80
N ILE A 3 1.91 -7.90 -1.16
CA ILE A 3 1.91 -6.85 -0.14
C ILE A 3 2.79 -5.71 -0.64
N THR A 4 2.20 -4.53 -0.85
CA THR A 4 2.97 -3.33 -1.21
C THR A 4 3.34 -2.55 0.06
N GLY A 5 4.49 -1.87 0.06
CA GLY A 5 5.00 -1.25 1.27
C GLY A 5 5.41 -2.30 2.32
N VAL A 6 5.93 -3.45 1.84
CA VAL A 6 6.22 -4.62 2.69
C VAL A 6 7.28 -4.34 3.76
N ASN A 7 8.17 -3.38 3.55
CA ASN A 7 9.17 -2.94 4.54
C ASN A 7 8.61 -1.99 5.61
N GLY A 8 7.40 -1.46 5.40
CA GLY A 8 6.71 -0.61 6.36
C GLY A 8 6.20 -1.40 7.57
N PHE A 9 5.77 -0.68 8.63
CA PHE A 9 5.29 -1.30 9.87
C PHE A 9 4.14 -2.29 9.62
N ILE A 10 3.07 -1.84 8.94
CA ILE A 10 1.90 -2.70 8.66
C ILE A 10 2.28 -3.81 7.68
N GLY A 11 3.08 -3.49 6.64
CA GLY A 11 3.51 -4.46 5.65
C GLY A 11 4.27 -5.65 6.26
N ARG A 12 5.18 -5.39 7.19
CA ARG A 12 5.93 -6.44 7.92
C ARG A 12 5.01 -7.30 8.78
N CYS A 13 4.14 -6.68 9.57
CA CYS A 13 3.19 -7.42 10.39
C CYS A 13 2.25 -8.29 9.54
N ALA A 14 1.79 -7.75 8.40
CA ALA A 14 0.95 -8.50 7.48
C ALA A 14 1.71 -9.67 6.83
N MET A 15 2.96 -9.43 6.40
CA MET A 15 3.82 -10.47 5.85
C MET A 15 4.02 -11.61 6.86
N GLU A 16 4.41 -11.31 8.08
CA GLU A 16 4.61 -12.30 9.14
C GLU A 16 3.35 -13.11 9.45
N TYR A 17 2.19 -12.45 9.45
CA TYR A 17 0.91 -13.10 9.73
C TYR A 17 0.46 -13.99 8.58
N PHE A 18 0.48 -13.48 7.34
CA PHE A 18 -0.08 -14.16 6.18
C PHE A 18 0.87 -15.15 5.49
N SER A 19 2.19 -15.10 5.74
CA SER A 19 3.14 -16.06 5.17
C SER A 19 2.90 -17.53 5.58
N LYS A 20 2.09 -17.73 6.61
CA LYS A 20 1.69 -19.07 7.09
C LYS A 20 0.69 -19.75 6.15
N ASP A 21 -0.14 -18.97 5.46
CA ASP A 21 -1.26 -19.44 4.65
C ASP A 21 -1.16 -19.04 3.17
N TYR A 22 -0.27 -18.10 2.83
CA TYR A 22 -0.13 -17.53 1.50
C TYR A 22 1.33 -17.47 1.06
N GLU A 23 1.55 -17.74 -0.22
CA GLU A 23 2.78 -17.33 -0.88
C GLU A 23 2.80 -15.81 -1.02
N ILE A 24 3.81 -15.15 -0.42
CA ILE A 24 3.89 -13.69 -0.36
C ILE A 24 4.89 -13.16 -1.38
N THR A 25 4.46 -12.15 -2.10
CA THR A 25 5.33 -11.30 -2.91
C THR A 25 5.30 -9.89 -2.34
N GLY A 26 6.46 -9.37 -1.96
CA GLY A 26 6.64 -8.01 -1.45
C GLY A 26 7.01 -7.02 -2.55
N ILE A 27 6.42 -5.83 -2.51
CA ILE A 27 6.80 -4.69 -3.36
C ILE A 27 7.09 -3.50 -2.47
N ASP A 28 8.25 -2.85 -2.65
CA ASP A 28 8.59 -1.65 -1.88
C ASP A 28 9.51 -0.73 -2.70
N LEU A 29 9.68 0.52 -2.22
CA LEU A 29 10.61 1.48 -2.77
C LEU A 29 12.07 1.19 -2.38
N ALA A 30 12.28 0.56 -1.22
CA ALA A 30 13.61 0.21 -0.73
C ALA A 30 14.33 -0.77 -1.66
N ASP A 31 15.66 -0.73 -1.66
CA ASP A 31 16.50 -1.56 -2.55
C ASP A 31 16.58 -3.03 -2.12
N ARG A 32 16.13 -3.37 -0.94
CA ARG A 32 16.04 -4.75 -0.44
C ARG A 32 15.00 -4.90 0.66
N TYR A 33 14.55 -6.12 0.82
CA TYR A 33 13.72 -6.51 1.94
C TYR A 33 14.57 -6.57 3.22
N CYS A 34 14.08 -5.95 4.31
CA CYS A 34 14.70 -6.05 5.63
C CYS A 34 14.28 -7.38 6.26
N GLU A 35 15.15 -8.38 6.20
CA GLU A 35 14.87 -9.72 6.71
C GLU A 35 14.67 -9.77 8.21
N ASP A 36 13.53 -10.35 8.62
CA ASP A 36 13.34 -10.98 9.91
C ASP A 36 12.71 -12.40 9.72
N GLY A 37 13.32 -13.20 8.85
CA GLY A 37 13.13 -14.66 8.87
C GLY A 37 12.15 -15.32 7.91
N ALA A 38 11.41 -14.61 7.04
CA ALA A 38 10.59 -15.23 6.00
C ALA A 38 11.17 -14.99 4.60
N GLU A 39 11.43 -16.07 3.84
CA GLU A 39 11.73 -15.92 2.42
C GLU A 39 10.47 -15.51 1.67
N ILE A 40 10.52 -14.34 1.02
CA ILE A 40 9.47 -13.86 0.12
C ILE A 40 10.05 -13.49 -1.23
N HIS A 41 9.26 -13.56 -2.28
CA HIS A 41 9.60 -12.93 -3.55
C HIS A 41 9.54 -11.41 -3.37
N TYR A 42 10.61 -10.70 -3.69
CA TYR A 42 10.72 -9.27 -3.47
C TYR A 42 11.02 -8.52 -4.76
N TYR A 43 10.28 -7.43 -4.97
CA TYR A 43 10.49 -6.50 -6.09
C TYR A 43 10.69 -5.09 -5.56
N GLN A 44 11.83 -4.47 -5.91
CA GLN A 44 12.00 -3.04 -5.75
C GLN A 44 11.23 -2.32 -6.87
N CYS A 45 10.25 -1.48 -6.52
CA CYS A 45 9.48 -0.74 -7.50
C CYS A 45 9.01 0.60 -6.93
N ASN A 46 9.23 1.69 -7.69
CA ASN A 46 8.61 2.97 -7.37
C ASN A 46 7.20 3.02 -7.94
N MET A 47 6.24 2.61 -7.15
CA MET A 47 4.85 2.47 -7.56
C MET A 47 4.21 3.77 -8.05
N SER A 48 4.70 4.95 -7.68
CA SER A 48 4.14 6.22 -8.14
C SER A 48 4.53 6.59 -9.57
N LYS A 49 5.50 5.87 -10.17
CA LYS A 49 6.09 6.27 -11.45
C LYS A 49 5.85 5.30 -12.59
N ASP A 50 5.71 4.01 -12.31
CA ASP A 50 5.77 2.99 -13.37
C ASP A 50 4.68 1.91 -13.25
N SER A 51 3.54 2.17 -13.92
CA SER A 51 2.47 1.17 -14.03
C SER A 51 2.84 -0.03 -14.91
N GLN A 52 3.80 0.14 -15.84
CA GLN A 52 4.21 -0.97 -16.70
C GLN A 52 5.05 -1.98 -15.93
N GLU A 53 5.95 -1.52 -15.07
CA GLU A 53 6.71 -2.40 -14.17
C GLU A 53 5.77 -3.17 -13.25
N LEU A 54 4.79 -2.49 -12.65
CA LEU A 54 3.75 -3.13 -11.85
C LEU A 54 2.96 -4.17 -12.64
N ALA A 55 2.57 -3.85 -13.88
CA ALA A 55 1.85 -4.79 -14.74
C ALA A 55 2.68 -6.05 -15.06
N ASN A 56 3.98 -5.89 -15.26
CA ASN A 56 4.92 -7.01 -15.48
C ASN A 56 5.01 -7.90 -14.24
N ILE A 57 5.14 -7.30 -13.04
CA ILE A 57 5.17 -8.02 -11.77
C ILE A 57 3.85 -8.80 -11.59
N PHE A 58 2.71 -8.14 -11.78
CA PHE A 58 1.40 -8.77 -11.62
C PHE A 58 1.16 -9.89 -12.62
N THR A 59 1.65 -9.73 -13.87
CA THR A 59 1.58 -10.78 -14.90
C THR A 59 2.45 -11.99 -14.53
N GLY A 60 3.60 -11.78 -13.90
CA GLY A 60 4.46 -12.88 -13.45
C GLY A 60 3.91 -13.61 -12.22
N VAL A 61 3.28 -12.88 -11.29
CA VAL A 61 2.83 -13.41 -9.99
C VAL A 61 1.37 -13.92 -10.04
N HIS A 62 0.51 -13.36 -10.89
CA HIS A 62 -0.93 -13.67 -10.92
C HIS A 62 -1.61 -13.61 -9.55
N PRO A 63 -1.59 -12.47 -8.84
CA PRO A 63 -2.07 -12.39 -7.47
C PRO A 63 -3.59 -12.56 -7.38
N ASP A 64 -4.09 -13.29 -6.38
CA ASP A 64 -5.53 -13.30 -6.05
C ASP A 64 -5.90 -12.13 -5.13
N VAL A 65 -4.94 -11.67 -4.31
CA VAL A 65 -5.14 -10.57 -3.35
C VAL A 65 -3.93 -9.63 -3.39
N ILE A 66 -4.19 -8.33 -3.35
CA ILE A 66 -3.19 -7.28 -3.15
C ILE A 66 -3.56 -6.51 -1.88
N LEU A 67 -2.70 -6.56 -0.87
CA LEU A 67 -2.77 -5.71 0.30
C LEU A 67 -1.89 -4.47 0.07
N HIS A 68 -2.54 -3.33 -0.10
CA HIS A 68 -1.85 -2.08 -0.41
C HIS A 68 -1.55 -1.31 0.87
N CYS A 69 -0.30 -1.46 1.36
CA CYS A 69 0.23 -0.75 2.52
C CYS A 69 1.24 0.36 2.13
N ALA A 70 1.61 0.43 0.84
CA ALA A 70 2.51 1.48 0.38
C ALA A 70 1.86 2.85 0.50
N GLY A 71 2.60 3.80 1.05
CA GLY A 71 2.15 5.15 1.26
C GLY A 71 3.02 5.89 2.26
N SER A 72 2.78 7.19 2.39
CA SER A 72 3.38 8.04 3.42
C SER A 72 2.38 8.26 4.56
N ALA A 73 2.83 8.12 5.81
CA ALA A 73 2.01 8.37 7.00
C ALA A 73 2.59 9.51 7.86
N ASN A 74 3.53 10.30 7.32
CA ASN A 74 4.19 11.37 8.04
C ASN A 74 3.48 12.72 7.81
N VAL A 75 2.57 13.07 8.71
CA VAL A 75 1.80 14.35 8.64
C VAL A 75 2.71 15.57 8.58
N GLY A 76 3.81 15.61 9.35
CA GLY A 76 4.75 16.74 9.32
C GLY A 76 5.40 16.90 7.94
N ALA A 77 5.82 15.79 7.32
CA ALA A 77 6.39 15.80 5.98
C ALA A 77 5.35 16.18 4.91
N SER A 78 4.09 15.76 5.04
CA SER A 78 3.01 16.08 4.10
C SER A 78 2.70 17.58 4.05
N ILE A 79 2.78 18.26 5.20
CA ILE A 79 2.61 19.73 5.26
C ILE A 79 3.78 20.45 4.57
N VAL A 80 5.01 19.96 4.76
CA VAL A 80 6.22 20.57 4.17
C VAL A 80 6.29 20.31 2.66
N ASN A 81 5.94 19.11 2.22
CA ASN A 81 5.98 18.71 0.80
C ASN A 81 4.74 17.90 0.42
N PRO A 82 3.58 18.58 0.20
CA PRO A 82 2.32 17.90 -0.13
C PRO A 82 2.37 17.16 -1.47
N MET A 83 3.22 17.57 -2.41
CA MET A 83 3.37 16.88 -3.69
C MET A 83 4.02 15.50 -3.52
N ALA A 84 5.04 15.39 -2.68
CA ALA A 84 5.65 14.10 -2.38
C ALA A 84 4.67 13.16 -1.65
N ASP A 85 3.81 13.71 -0.80
CA ASP A 85 2.76 12.97 -0.12
C ASP A 85 1.69 12.48 -1.11
N LEU A 86 1.24 13.34 -2.03
CA LEU A 86 0.35 12.98 -3.12
C LEU A 86 0.93 11.85 -3.99
N ASP A 87 2.22 11.95 -4.35
CA ASP A 87 2.91 10.93 -5.13
C ASP A 87 2.95 9.58 -4.39
N GLY A 88 3.31 9.61 -3.11
CA GLY A 88 3.41 8.39 -2.30
C GLY A 88 2.09 7.70 -2.04
N ASN A 89 1.00 8.45 -1.90
CA ASN A 89 -0.32 7.94 -1.52
C ASN A 89 -1.25 7.78 -2.73
N LEU A 90 -1.55 8.86 -3.44
CA LEU A 90 -2.57 8.84 -4.50
C LEU A 90 -2.01 8.30 -5.82
N HIS A 91 -0.84 8.77 -6.26
CA HIS A 91 -0.27 8.31 -7.52
C HIS A 91 0.16 6.85 -7.46
N SER A 92 0.66 6.36 -6.32
CA SER A 92 0.98 4.93 -6.14
C SER A 92 -0.26 4.04 -6.31
N LEU A 93 -1.38 4.41 -5.70
CA LEU A 93 -2.65 3.70 -5.87
C LEU A 93 -3.17 3.80 -7.31
N TYR A 94 -3.10 4.99 -7.93
CA TYR A 94 -3.51 5.18 -9.31
C TYR A 94 -2.74 4.28 -10.29
N GLN A 95 -1.41 4.21 -10.17
CA GLN A 95 -0.56 3.36 -11.01
C GLN A 95 -0.85 1.87 -10.79
N LEU A 96 -1.12 1.45 -9.54
CA LEU A 96 -1.55 0.09 -9.23
C LEU A 96 -2.85 -0.25 -9.97
N LEU A 97 -3.86 0.62 -9.90
CA LEU A 97 -5.14 0.41 -10.59
C LEU A 97 -4.98 0.42 -12.11
N LEU A 98 -4.10 1.29 -12.63
CA LEU A 98 -3.80 1.34 -14.07
C LEU A 98 -3.13 0.05 -14.54
N ALA A 99 -2.17 -0.48 -13.78
CA ALA A 99 -1.51 -1.75 -14.06
C ALA A 99 -2.49 -2.93 -14.14
N LEU A 100 -3.56 -2.90 -13.36
CA LEU A 100 -4.59 -3.95 -13.34
C LEU A 100 -5.69 -3.77 -14.41
N LYS A 101 -5.68 -2.68 -15.16
CA LYS A 101 -6.76 -2.36 -16.11
C LYS A 101 -6.96 -3.43 -17.18
N SER A 102 -5.88 -4.06 -17.66
CA SER A 102 -5.89 -5.08 -18.71
C SER A 102 -6.07 -6.51 -18.20
N PHE A 103 -6.16 -6.71 -16.88
CA PHE A 103 -6.32 -8.05 -16.31
C PHE A 103 -7.77 -8.51 -16.41
N GLU A 104 -8.01 -9.67 -17.03
CA GLU A 104 -9.33 -10.29 -17.11
C GLU A 104 -9.82 -10.73 -15.72
N LYS A 105 -8.96 -11.47 -14.98
CA LYS A 105 -9.20 -11.84 -13.58
C LYS A 105 -8.49 -10.84 -12.68
N ARG A 106 -9.23 -9.86 -12.17
CA ARG A 106 -8.67 -8.86 -11.26
C ARG A 106 -8.52 -9.41 -9.85
N PRO A 107 -7.39 -9.15 -9.18
CA PRO A 107 -7.21 -9.49 -7.78
C PRO A 107 -8.16 -8.68 -6.88
N LYS A 108 -8.44 -9.22 -5.70
CA LYS A 108 -9.07 -8.44 -4.64
C LYS A 108 -8.06 -7.45 -4.08
N ILE A 109 -8.39 -6.16 -4.08
CA ILE A 109 -7.55 -5.12 -3.48
C ILE A 109 -8.08 -4.80 -2.09
N ILE A 110 -7.19 -4.84 -1.11
CA ILE A 110 -7.41 -4.35 0.26
C ILE A 110 -6.58 -3.08 0.40
N PHE A 111 -7.25 -1.95 0.46
CA PHE A 111 -6.64 -0.63 0.62
C PHE A 111 -6.78 -0.16 2.06
N LEU A 112 -5.67 0.27 2.66
CA LEU A 112 -5.68 0.78 4.03
C LEU A 112 -5.99 2.28 4.01
N SER A 113 -7.08 2.65 4.65
CA SER A 113 -7.40 4.04 4.94
C SER A 113 -6.70 4.51 6.21
N SER A 114 -6.98 5.71 6.67
CA SER A 114 -6.40 6.31 7.87
C SER A 114 -7.49 6.83 8.80
N ALA A 115 -7.29 6.70 10.11
CA ALA A 115 -8.14 7.38 11.10
C ALA A 115 -8.04 8.92 10.97
N GLY A 116 -6.98 9.44 10.36
CA GLY A 116 -6.80 10.86 10.05
C GLY A 116 -7.93 11.46 9.19
N VAL A 117 -8.68 10.64 8.44
CA VAL A 117 -9.83 11.10 7.64
C VAL A 117 -10.93 11.72 8.51
N TYR A 118 -11.03 11.37 9.79
CA TYR A 118 -12.03 11.93 10.73
C TYR A 118 -11.57 13.24 11.38
N GLY A 119 -10.27 13.59 11.27
CA GLY A 119 -9.74 14.83 11.85
C GLY A 119 -9.91 14.90 13.37
N ASN A 120 -10.57 15.97 13.84
CA ASN A 120 -10.90 16.18 15.26
C ASN A 120 -12.35 15.72 15.52
N PRO A 121 -12.58 14.46 15.94
CA PRO A 121 -13.91 13.92 16.15
C PRO A 121 -14.59 14.60 17.35
N LYS A 122 -15.92 14.75 17.28
CA LYS A 122 -16.70 15.34 18.36
C LYS A 122 -16.90 14.41 19.55
N GLN A 123 -16.81 13.10 19.33
CA GLN A 123 -16.98 12.06 20.36
C GLN A 123 -16.07 10.85 20.08
N LEU A 124 -15.81 10.09 21.12
CA LEU A 124 -15.06 8.81 21.07
C LEU A 124 -15.92 7.70 21.70
N PRO A 125 -15.81 6.46 21.22
CA PRO A 125 -15.01 6.02 20.07
C PRO A 125 -15.59 6.51 18.74
N ILE A 126 -14.73 6.69 17.74
CA ILE A 126 -15.10 7.02 16.35
C ILE A 126 -15.75 5.79 15.70
N THR A 127 -16.78 6.01 14.89
CA THR A 127 -17.44 4.98 14.08
C THR A 127 -17.38 5.31 12.59
N GLU A 128 -17.64 4.34 11.72
CA GLU A 128 -17.67 4.54 10.26
C GLU A 128 -18.80 5.49 9.79
N LYS A 129 -19.73 5.86 10.70
CA LYS A 129 -20.83 6.80 10.41
C LYS A 129 -20.46 8.25 10.73
N ASP A 130 -19.33 8.48 11.39
CA ASP A 130 -18.89 9.83 11.73
C ASP A 130 -18.45 10.60 10.49
N ALA A 131 -18.62 11.94 10.54
CA ALA A 131 -18.30 12.81 9.42
C ALA A 131 -16.79 12.82 9.15
N LEU A 132 -16.41 12.74 7.87
CA LEU A 132 -15.02 12.88 7.45
C LEU A 132 -14.65 14.36 7.43
N ALA A 133 -13.58 14.73 8.13
CA ALA A 133 -13.09 16.12 8.24
C ALA A 133 -11.56 16.13 8.39
N PRO A 134 -10.79 15.65 7.38
CA PRO A 134 -9.35 15.61 7.47
C PRO A 134 -8.76 17.01 7.66
N ILE A 135 -7.68 17.12 8.43
CA ILE A 135 -7.00 18.38 8.78
C ILE A 135 -5.57 18.46 8.22
N SER A 136 -5.17 17.47 7.46
CA SER A 136 -3.87 17.40 6.76
C SER A 136 -4.06 16.90 5.33
N PRO A 137 -3.09 17.14 4.44
CA PRO A 137 -3.08 16.56 3.10
C PRO A 137 -3.24 15.07 3.08
#